data_70817b32336d085144e11e9642c9a89a
#
_entry.id   70817b32336d085144e11e9642c9a89a
#
_cell.length_a   1.000
_cell.length_b   1.000
_cell.length_c   1.000
_cell.angle_alpha   90.00
_cell.angle_beta   90.00
_cell.angle_gamma   90.00
#
_symmetry.space_group_name_H-M   'P 1'
#
loop_
_entity.id
_entity.type
_entity.pdbx_description
1 polymer ?
#
loop_
_entity_poly.entity_id
_entity_poly.type
_entity_poly.pdbx_seq_one_letter_code
_entity_poly.pdbx_strand_id
1 'polypeptide(L)'
;SHSDKEVTEITINIPEQIDGVDVVEISSFGVYLPDVKVKVVIPKTVKVVDSFAFSFNDNIYELEISDGVKVLESDAFTSMTNLKSVTVPDSVKEMDNCGLGMDVDDNYDSVPLKGFKMYCKKGSVAEAYAKENNLSYEIIK
;
A
#
# COMPACT_ATOMS: atom_id res chain seq x y z
N SER A 1 -18.32 -34.37 -2.31
CA SER A 1 -17.28 -33.67 -1.57
C SER A 1 -16.27 -33.09 -2.53
N HIS A 2 -16.06 -31.86 -2.41
CA HIS A 2 -15.07 -31.18 -3.23
C HIS A 2 -13.74 -31.18 -2.51
N SER A 3 -12.76 -31.78 -3.15
CA SER A 3 -11.39 -31.70 -2.71
C SER A 3 -10.70 -30.43 -3.22
N ASP A 4 -11.47 -29.54 -3.83
CA ASP A 4 -10.94 -28.30 -4.38
C ASP A 4 -10.51 -27.38 -3.26
N LYS A 5 -9.21 -27.16 -3.17
CA LYS A 5 -8.69 -26.16 -2.24
C LYS A 5 -8.98 -24.78 -2.83
N GLU A 6 -9.85 -24.06 -2.15
CA GLU A 6 -10.07 -22.68 -2.51
C GLU A 6 -8.77 -21.89 -2.32
N VAL A 7 -8.43 -21.07 -3.30
CA VAL A 7 -7.30 -20.14 -3.18
C VAL A 7 -7.77 -19.02 -2.25
N THR A 8 -7.16 -18.92 -1.07
CA THR A 8 -7.51 -17.92 -0.07
C THR A 8 -6.53 -16.75 -0.02
N GLU A 9 -5.35 -16.94 -0.60
CA GLU A 9 -4.30 -15.92 -0.61
C GLU A 9 -3.55 -15.97 -1.94
N ILE A 10 -3.26 -14.79 -2.51
CA ILE A 10 -2.42 -14.68 -3.69
C ILE A 10 -1.46 -13.50 -3.54
N THR A 11 -0.34 -13.56 -4.26
CA THR A 11 0.58 -12.44 -4.37
C THR A 11 0.58 -11.96 -5.82
N ILE A 12 0.36 -10.67 -6.01
CA ILE A 12 0.45 -10.03 -7.32
C ILE A 12 1.74 -9.21 -7.34
N ASN A 13 2.65 -9.61 -8.20
CA ASN A 13 3.87 -8.85 -8.44
C ASN A 13 3.65 -7.97 -9.66
N ILE A 14 3.55 -6.66 -9.45
CA ILE A 14 3.46 -5.72 -10.56
C ILE A 14 4.78 -5.82 -11.33
N PRO A 15 4.74 -6.02 -12.66
CA PRO A 15 5.97 -6.26 -13.41
C PRO A 15 6.88 -5.03 -13.46
N GLU A 16 8.18 -5.26 -13.49
CA GLU A 16 9.15 -4.18 -13.66
C GLU A 16 9.12 -3.60 -15.06
N GLN A 17 8.77 -4.43 -16.04
CA GLN A 17 8.72 -4.04 -17.46
C GLN A 17 7.49 -4.60 -18.15
N ILE A 18 7.01 -3.87 -19.13
CA ILE A 18 5.97 -4.31 -20.05
C ILE A 18 6.51 -4.03 -21.46
N ASP A 19 6.63 -5.10 -22.27
CA ASP A 19 7.17 -5.02 -23.63
C ASP A 19 8.55 -4.33 -23.69
N GLY A 20 9.40 -4.61 -22.70
CA GLY A 20 10.76 -4.08 -22.65
C GLY A 20 10.87 -2.64 -22.11
N VAL A 21 9.75 -2.04 -21.72
CA VAL A 21 9.71 -0.69 -21.16
C VAL A 21 9.50 -0.74 -19.66
N ASP A 22 10.33 -0.01 -18.90
CA ASP A 22 10.21 0.04 -17.44
C ASP A 22 8.87 0.61 -17.00
N VAL A 23 8.25 -0.04 -16.01
CA VAL A 23 7.07 0.47 -15.34
C VAL A 23 7.54 1.45 -14.28
N VAL A 24 7.36 2.75 -14.52
CA VAL A 24 7.90 3.81 -13.64
C VAL A 24 6.84 4.54 -12.83
N GLU A 25 5.57 4.31 -13.14
CA GLU A 25 4.47 5.01 -12.50
C GLU A 25 3.25 4.09 -12.43
N ILE A 26 2.49 4.16 -11.35
CA ILE A 26 1.23 3.46 -11.22
C ILE A 26 0.13 4.51 -11.13
N SER A 27 -0.72 4.57 -12.16
CA SER A 27 -1.83 5.52 -12.22
C SER A 27 -3.12 4.95 -11.66
N SER A 28 -3.33 3.66 -11.82
CA SER A 28 -4.53 2.99 -11.32
C SER A 28 -4.26 1.49 -11.19
N PHE A 29 -4.66 0.94 -10.06
CA PHE A 29 -4.58 -0.50 -9.81
C PHE A 29 -5.87 -0.93 -9.12
N GLY A 30 -6.49 -1.97 -9.62
CA GLY A 30 -7.68 -2.52 -9.00
C GLY A 30 -7.66 -4.04 -9.05
N VAL A 31 -8.04 -4.66 -7.96
CA VAL A 31 -8.23 -6.09 -7.89
C VAL A 31 -9.51 -6.38 -7.11
N TYR A 32 -10.36 -7.20 -7.71
CA TYR A 32 -11.57 -7.65 -7.05
C TYR A 32 -11.63 -9.17 -7.10
N LEU A 33 -11.28 -9.79 -5.98
CA LEU A 33 -11.30 -11.24 -5.80
C LEU A 33 -12.00 -11.52 -4.48
N PRO A 34 -13.33 -11.66 -4.48
CA PRO A 34 -14.09 -11.90 -3.25
C PRO A 34 -13.49 -13.07 -2.45
N ASP A 35 -13.34 -12.86 -1.15
CA ASP A 35 -12.85 -13.87 -0.21
C ASP A 35 -11.39 -14.30 -0.43
N VAL A 36 -10.63 -13.55 -1.20
CA VAL A 36 -9.20 -13.80 -1.41
C VAL A 36 -8.39 -12.66 -0.80
N LYS A 37 -7.42 -13.01 0.03
CA LYS A 37 -6.47 -12.04 0.56
C LYS A 37 -5.36 -11.81 -0.45
N VAL A 38 -5.18 -10.58 -0.86
CA VAL A 38 -4.20 -10.24 -1.88
C VAL A 38 -3.02 -9.49 -1.25
N LYS A 39 -1.82 -9.93 -1.57
CA LYS A 39 -0.60 -9.18 -1.33
C LYS A 39 -0.18 -8.57 -2.67
N VAL A 40 0.16 -7.30 -2.68
CA VAL A 40 0.67 -6.63 -3.89
C VAL A 40 2.10 -6.17 -3.64
N VAL A 41 2.96 -6.42 -4.61
CA VAL A 41 4.35 -5.95 -4.58
C VAL A 41 4.52 -4.89 -5.67
N ILE A 42 4.89 -3.69 -5.25
CA ILE A 42 5.22 -2.58 -6.16
C ILE A 42 6.70 -2.67 -6.47
N PRO A 43 7.11 -2.81 -7.73
CA PRO A 43 8.50 -3.06 -8.08
C PRO A 43 9.41 -1.85 -7.94
N LYS A 44 10.70 -2.10 -7.86
CA LYS A 44 11.73 -1.05 -7.67
C LYS A 44 11.83 -0.04 -8.83
N THR A 45 11.31 -0.37 -10.00
CA THR A 45 11.32 0.53 -11.16
C THR A 45 10.29 1.65 -11.03
N VAL A 46 9.23 1.43 -10.25
CA VAL A 46 8.19 2.44 -10.02
C VAL A 46 8.77 3.56 -9.15
N LYS A 47 8.61 4.80 -9.62
CA LYS A 47 9.06 6.00 -8.90
C LYS A 47 7.91 6.75 -8.25
N VAL A 48 6.73 6.70 -8.85
CA VAL A 48 5.56 7.46 -8.41
C VAL A 48 4.33 6.56 -8.37
N VAL A 49 3.58 6.64 -7.27
CA VAL A 49 2.24 6.08 -7.18
C VAL A 49 1.28 7.26 -7.17
N ASP A 50 0.43 7.35 -8.18
CA ASP A 50 -0.45 8.50 -8.42
C ASP A 50 -1.60 8.57 -7.43
N SER A 51 -2.24 9.74 -7.39
CA SER A 51 -3.44 9.97 -6.58
C SER A 51 -4.51 8.94 -6.90
N PHE A 52 -5.10 8.37 -5.85
CA PHE A 52 -6.16 7.36 -5.93
C PHE A 52 -5.76 6.03 -6.59
N ALA A 53 -4.47 5.81 -6.88
CA ALA A 53 -4.02 4.63 -7.61
C ALA A 53 -4.48 3.31 -6.98
N PHE A 54 -4.43 3.19 -5.64
CA PHE A 54 -4.83 1.98 -4.91
C PHE A 54 -6.05 2.17 -4.03
N SER A 55 -6.67 3.34 -4.04
CA SER A 55 -7.80 3.65 -3.16
C SER A 55 -8.94 2.65 -3.33
N PHE A 56 -9.57 2.32 -2.22
CA PHE A 56 -10.77 1.47 -2.16
C PHE A 56 -10.56 0.00 -2.57
N ASN A 57 -9.31 -0.48 -2.61
CA ASN A 57 -9.02 -1.90 -2.85
C ASN A 57 -9.16 -2.70 -1.56
N ASP A 58 -10.33 -3.26 -1.31
CA ASP A 58 -10.65 -3.96 -0.07
C ASP A 58 -10.02 -5.35 0.03
N ASN A 59 -9.54 -5.91 -1.08
CA ASN A 59 -8.96 -7.25 -1.10
C ASN A 59 -7.47 -7.26 -0.77
N ILE A 60 -6.81 -6.10 -0.76
CA ILE A 60 -5.38 -6.03 -0.49
C ILE A 60 -5.16 -6.00 1.02
N TYR A 61 -4.54 -7.07 1.54
CA TYR A 61 -4.25 -7.22 2.95
C TYR A 61 -2.80 -6.86 3.30
N GLU A 62 -1.91 -6.97 2.33
CA GLU A 62 -0.50 -6.66 2.51
C GLU A 62 0.03 -5.95 1.27
N LEU A 63 0.85 -4.95 1.49
CA LEU A 63 1.46 -4.16 0.42
C LEU A 63 2.96 -4.07 0.69
N GLU A 64 3.74 -4.41 -0.31
CA GLU A 64 5.18 -4.22 -0.26
C GLU A 64 5.57 -3.13 -1.26
N ILE A 65 6.15 -2.06 -0.74
CA ILE A 65 6.67 -0.97 -1.56
C ILE A 65 8.16 -1.17 -1.67
N SER A 66 8.67 -1.44 -2.87
CA SER A 66 10.09 -1.72 -3.06
C SER A 66 10.95 -0.46 -2.97
N ASP A 67 12.20 -0.65 -2.55
CA ASP A 67 13.18 0.41 -2.54
C ASP A 67 13.36 0.93 -3.98
N GLY A 68 13.29 2.24 -4.14
CA GLY A 68 13.26 2.89 -5.46
C GLY A 68 12.05 3.79 -5.66
N VAL A 69 10.93 3.47 -4.99
CA VAL A 69 9.73 4.32 -5.01
C VAL A 69 10.02 5.61 -4.25
N LYS A 70 9.72 6.76 -4.86
CA LYS A 70 10.06 8.08 -4.34
C LYS A 70 8.87 8.87 -3.82
N VAL A 71 7.73 8.77 -4.51
CA VAL A 71 6.57 9.64 -4.26
C VAL A 71 5.30 8.81 -4.16
N LEU A 72 4.58 9.00 -3.07
CA LEU A 72 3.23 8.49 -2.90
C LEU A 72 2.30 9.70 -2.86
N GLU A 73 1.52 9.88 -3.93
CA GLU A 73 0.67 11.06 -4.10
C GLU A 73 -0.54 11.06 -3.15
N SER A 74 -1.21 12.19 -3.03
CA SER A 74 -2.39 12.36 -2.18
C SER A 74 -3.45 11.30 -2.47
N ASP A 75 -3.96 10.68 -1.41
CA ASP A 75 -5.02 9.65 -1.48
C ASP A 75 -4.68 8.40 -2.30
N ALA A 76 -3.40 8.18 -2.60
CA ALA A 76 -2.98 7.00 -3.36
C ALA A 76 -3.47 5.68 -2.74
N PHE A 77 -3.60 5.63 -1.41
CA PHE A 77 -3.92 4.40 -0.67
C PHE A 77 -5.09 4.53 0.29
N THR A 78 -5.91 5.56 0.15
CA THR A 78 -7.02 5.82 1.09
C THR A 78 -8.06 4.71 1.01
N SER A 79 -8.60 4.32 2.17
CA SER A 79 -9.70 3.37 2.28
C SER A 79 -9.43 1.98 1.70
N MET A 80 -8.22 1.49 1.90
CA MET A 80 -7.88 0.08 1.69
C MET A 80 -8.23 -0.65 2.98
N THR A 81 -9.52 -0.86 3.20
CA THR A 81 -10.08 -1.18 4.53
C THR A 81 -9.57 -2.46 5.18
N ASN A 82 -9.05 -3.40 4.40
CA ASN A 82 -8.51 -4.65 4.94
C ASN A 82 -6.99 -4.70 4.96
N LEU A 83 -6.32 -3.59 4.64
CA LEU A 83 -4.87 -3.54 4.67
C LEU A 83 -4.36 -3.68 6.11
N LYS A 84 -3.52 -4.68 6.36
CA LYS A 84 -3.01 -5.00 7.71
C LYS A 84 -1.58 -4.53 7.93
N SER A 85 -0.77 -4.53 6.89
CA SER A 85 0.61 -4.11 7.03
C SER A 85 1.19 -3.57 5.73
N VAL A 86 2.16 -2.70 5.89
CA VAL A 86 2.97 -2.21 4.78
C VAL A 86 4.38 -1.92 5.26
N THR A 87 5.36 -2.24 4.43
CA THR A 87 6.73 -1.80 4.66
C THR A 87 7.01 -0.65 3.70
N VAL A 88 7.37 0.49 4.25
CA VAL A 88 7.69 1.68 3.45
C VAL A 88 9.21 1.86 3.44
N PRO A 89 9.85 1.80 2.27
CA PRO A 89 11.30 1.92 2.19
C PRO A 89 11.77 3.37 2.39
N ASP A 90 13.03 3.50 2.76
CA ASP A 90 13.66 4.80 2.99
C ASP A 90 13.80 5.64 1.70
N SER A 91 13.62 5.02 0.54
CA SER A 91 13.61 5.72 -0.75
C SER A 91 12.44 6.70 -0.89
N VAL A 92 11.32 6.44 -0.20
CA VAL A 92 10.13 7.32 -0.25
C VAL A 92 10.46 8.63 0.44
N LYS A 93 10.33 9.74 -0.28
CA LYS A 93 10.62 11.09 0.21
C LYS A 93 9.39 11.98 0.31
N GLU A 94 8.32 11.63 -0.40
CA GLU A 94 7.06 12.37 -0.36
C GLU A 94 5.90 11.40 -0.18
N MET A 95 5.13 11.58 0.87
CA MET A 95 3.94 10.78 1.14
C MET A 95 2.87 11.55 1.92
N ASP A 96 2.90 12.86 1.85
CA ASP A 96 1.93 13.71 2.53
C ASP A 96 0.53 13.40 2.02
N ASN A 97 -0.39 13.14 2.96
CA ASN A 97 -1.79 12.85 2.64
C ASN A 97 -2.01 11.67 1.70
N CYS A 98 -1.05 10.74 1.61
CA CYS A 98 -1.20 9.60 0.70
C CYS A 98 -2.28 8.59 1.14
N GLY A 99 -2.79 8.72 2.35
CA GLY A 99 -3.87 7.89 2.85
C GLY A 99 -3.48 6.49 3.29
N LEU A 100 -2.19 6.17 3.26
CA LEU A 100 -1.71 4.85 3.67
C LEU A 100 -2.06 4.60 5.14
N GLY A 101 -2.76 3.49 5.41
CA GLY A 101 -3.21 3.15 6.75
C GLY A 101 -4.40 3.96 7.24
N MET A 102 -5.06 4.72 6.36
CA MET A 102 -6.15 5.62 6.72
C MET A 102 -7.45 5.24 6.03
N ASP A 103 -8.54 5.52 6.70
CA ASP A 103 -9.89 5.40 6.16
C ASP A 103 -10.63 6.74 6.40
N VAL A 104 -11.83 6.83 5.92
CA VAL A 104 -12.70 7.99 6.09
C VAL A 104 -13.92 7.54 6.87
N ASP A 105 -14.23 8.24 7.97
CA ASP A 105 -15.40 7.93 8.78
C ASP A 105 -16.69 8.53 8.22
N ASP A 106 -17.81 8.34 8.94
CA ASP A 106 -19.11 8.85 8.51
C ASP A 106 -19.19 10.38 8.43
N ASN A 107 -18.26 11.08 9.07
CA ASN A 107 -18.17 12.54 9.04
C ASN A 107 -17.16 13.05 7.99
N TYR A 108 -16.65 12.15 7.15
CA TYR A 108 -15.61 12.44 6.17
C TYR A 108 -14.26 12.83 6.78
N ASP A 109 -14.04 12.46 8.05
CA ASP A 109 -12.74 12.67 8.71
C ASP A 109 -11.82 11.49 8.48
N SER A 110 -10.55 11.79 8.27
CA SER A 110 -9.52 10.76 8.10
C SER A 110 -9.20 10.10 9.43
N VAL A 111 -9.28 8.78 9.49
CA VAL A 111 -9.06 8.00 10.71
C VAL A 111 -8.15 6.81 10.43
N PRO A 112 -7.33 6.37 11.42
CA PRO A 112 -6.50 5.19 11.24
C PRO A 112 -7.32 3.92 11.03
N LEU A 113 -6.82 3.03 10.16
CA LEU A 113 -7.39 1.70 9.98
C LEU A 113 -7.12 0.85 11.23
N LYS A 114 -8.12 0.11 11.67
CA LYS A 114 -7.96 -0.83 12.79
C LYS A 114 -7.05 -1.98 12.39
N GLY A 115 -6.10 -2.31 13.27
CA GLY A 115 -5.19 -3.43 13.08
C GLY A 115 -4.11 -3.21 12.04
N PHE A 116 -3.98 -2.00 11.54
CA PHE A 116 -2.93 -1.64 10.59
C PHE A 116 -1.60 -1.39 11.31
N LYS A 117 -0.51 -1.84 10.71
CA LYS A 117 0.84 -1.55 11.22
C LYS A 117 1.78 -1.23 10.06
N MET A 118 2.54 -0.17 10.22
CA MET A 118 3.55 0.24 9.25
C MET A 118 4.94 -0.17 9.73
N TYR A 119 5.76 -0.65 8.81
CA TYR A 119 7.17 -0.94 9.08
C TYR A 119 8.03 0.04 8.31
N CYS A 120 8.96 0.69 8.99
CA CYS A 120 9.78 1.74 8.40
C CYS A 120 11.10 1.90 9.16
N LYS A 121 12.03 2.66 8.58
CA LYS A 121 13.30 2.97 9.24
C LYS A 121 13.16 4.17 10.15
N LYS A 122 13.98 4.21 11.19
CA LYS A 122 14.07 5.34 12.12
C LYS A 122 14.50 6.60 11.36
N GLY A 123 13.79 7.69 11.62
CA GLY A 123 14.11 8.99 11.02
C GLY A 123 13.63 9.15 9.59
N SER A 124 12.92 8.15 9.04
CA SER A 124 12.39 8.21 7.67
C SER A 124 11.16 9.12 7.56
N VAL A 125 10.84 9.49 6.34
CA VAL A 125 9.58 10.18 6.01
C VAL A 125 8.39 9.35 6.46
N ALA A 126 8.48 8.02 6.32
CA ALA A 126 7.41 7.11 6.72
C ALA A 126 7.18 7.14 8.23
N GLU A 127 8.23 7.18 9.04
CA GLU A 127 8.07 7.30 10.49
C GLU A 127 7.36 8.60 10.86
N ALA A 128 7.76 9.72 10.26
CA ALA A 128 7.13 11.01 10.50
C ALA A 128 5.64 10.97 10.11
N TYR A 129 5.32 10.37 8.98
CA TYR A 129 3.93 10.19 8.53
C TYR A 129 3.12 9.36 9.53
N ALA A 130 3.68 8.25 10.00
CA ALA A 130 2.99 7.38 10.97
C ALA A 130 2.69 8.13 12.27
N LYS A 131 3.64 8.89 12.78
CA LYS A 131 3.46 9.70 13.99
C LYS A 131 2.38 10.76 13.80
N GLU A 132 2.44 11.48 12.69
CA GLU A 132 1.49 12.56 12.38
C GLU A 132 0.06 12.03 12.28
N ASN A 133 -0.12 10.81 11.77
CA ASN A 133 -1.43 10.21 11.56
C ASN A 133 -1.85 9.22 12.66
N ASN A 134 -1.09 9.14 13.74
CA ASN A 134 -1.37 8.25 14.87
C ASN A 134 -1.46 6.77 14.48
N LEU A 135 -0.66 6.35 13.52
CA LEU A 135 -0.60 4.96 13.07
C LEU A 135 0.32 4.13 13.97
N SER A 136 -0.03 2.87 14.15
CA SER A 136 0.90 1.90 14.74
C SER A 136 2.04 1.65 13.76
N TYR A 137 3.27 1.68 14.25
CA TYR A 137 4.42 1.41 13.41
C TYR A 137 5.54 0.74 14.20
N GLU A 138 6.44 0.10 13.49
CA GLU A 138 7.59 -0.55 14.07
C GLU A 138 8.82 -0.19 13.24
N ILE A 139 9.92 0.09 13.97
CA ILE A 139 11.18 0.42 13.32
C ILE A 139 11.87 -0.86 12.88
N ILE A 140 12.29 -0.89 11.62
CA ILE A 140 13.10 -1.97 11.05
C ILE A 140 14.54 -1.48 10.89
N LYS A 141 15.45 -2.40 10.91
CA LYS A 141 16.88 -2.09 10.77
C LYS A 141 17.33 -2.03 9.31
#